data_99841de9cd6f9f4787735fd25252064d
#
_entry.id   99841de9cd6f9f4787735fd25252064d
#
_cell.length_a   1.000
_cell.length_b   1.000
_cell.length_c   1.000
_cell.angle_alpha   90.00
_cell.angle_beta   90.00
_cell.angle_gamma   90.00
#
_symmetry.space_group_name_H-M   'P 1'
#
loop_
_entity.id
_entity.type
_entity.pdbx_description
1 polymer ?
#
loop_
_entity_poly.entity_id
_entity_poly.type
_entity_poly.pdbx_seq_one_letter_code
_entity_poly.pdbx_strand_id
1 'polypeptide(L)'
;MFENKVAVVTGGAKGIGKAIADEFRRAGAKVCVIDLLENDYYVGDLADPAVLENFARRVINDWGHLDYLVNNALPLMKGISECSYDEFNYALRVGVNAPFYLTKLFLPHFSPGAAIVNISSSRDRMSQPQTES
;
A
#
# COMPACT_ATOMS: atom_id res chain seq x y z
N MET A 1 -10.19 12.49 16.12
CA MET A 1 -11.18 11.61 15.43
C MET A 1 -10.66 10.17 15.31
N PHE A 2 -9.39 10.00 14.96
CA PHE A 2 -8.82 8.65 14.82
C PHE A 2 -7.79 8.32 15.91
N GLU A 3 -7.96 8.89 17.08
CA GLU A 3 -7.09 8.57 18.23
C GLU A 3 -7.16 7.07 18.53
N ASN A 4 -6.02 6.49 18.84
CA ASN A 4 -5.85 5.04 19.09
C ASN A 4 -6.11 4.15 17.87
N LYS A 5 -6.32 4.74 16.69
CA LYS A 5 -6.42 3.98 15.44
C LYS A 5 -5.05 3.83 14.79
N VAL A 6 -4.86 2.72 14.10
CA VAL A 6 -3.63 2.41 13.36
C VAL A 6 -3.98 2.25 11.89
N ALA A 7 -3.27 3.00 11.04
CA ALA A 7 -3.45 2.98 9.59
C ALA A 7 -2.16 2.58 8.88
N VAL A 8 -2.26 1.67 7.93
CA VAL A 8 -1.20 1.35 6.98
C VAL A 8 -1.50 2.03 5.66
N VAL A 9 -0.51 2.70 5.08
CA VAL A 9 -0.62 3.33 3.75
C VAL A 9 0.55 2.84 2.89
N THR A 10 0.26 2.10 1.83
CA THR A 10 1.29 1.71 0.88
C THR A 10 1.52 2.85 -0.12
N GLY A 11 2.78 3.05 -0.51
CA GLY A 11 3.13 4.16 -1.40
C GLY A 11 2.93 5.53 -0.76
N GLY A 12 3.10 5.63 0.55
CA GLY A 12 2.79 6.83 1.33
C GLY A 12 3.91 7.86 1.42
N ALA A 13 5.04 7.68 0.73
CA ALA A 13 6.17 8.60 0.84
C ALA A 13 5.98 9.88 0.02
N LYS A 14 5.11 9.87 -0.98
CA LYS A 14 4.84 11.03 -1.85
C LYS A 14 3.43 10.98 -2.44
N GLY A 15 3.02 12.06 -3.09
CA GLY A 15 1.80 12.15 -3.88
C GLY A 15 0.53 11.90 -3.07
N ILE A 16 -0.41 11.17 -3.67
CA ILE A 16 -1.72 10.86 -3.07
C ILE A 16 -1.56 10.08 -1.78
N GLY A 17 -0.68 9.08 -1.76
CA GLY A 17 -0.43 8.28 -0.56
C GLY A 17 0.08 9.11 0.61
N LYS A 18 0.98 10.06 0.34
CA LYS A 18 1.46 10.97 1.38
C LYS A 18 0.35 11.86 1.91
N ALA A 19 -0.49 12.39 1.04
CA ALA A 19 -1.62 13.22 1.45
C ALA A 19 -2.59 12.43 2.35
N ILE A 20 -2.86 11.17 2.00
CA ILE A 20 -3.69 10.27 2.82
C ILE A 20 -3.03 10.03 4.18
N ALA A 21 -1.74 9.71 4.19
CA ALA A 21 -0.99 9.47 5.44
C ALA A 21 -1.01 10.72 6.35
N ASP A 22 -0.80 11.90 5.77
CA ASP A 22 -0.80 13.15 6.52
C ASP A 22 -2.18 13.47 7.11
N GLU A 23 -3.27 13.19 6.39
CA GLU A 23 -4.63 13.37 6.92
C GLU A 23 -4.93 12.42 8.08
N PHE A 24 -4.52 11.14 7.98
CA PHE A 24 -4.65 10.22 9.11
C PHE A 24 -3.87 10.71 10.33
N ARG A 25 -2.65 11.20 10.14
CA ARG A 25 -1.85 11.77 11.24
C ARG A 25 -2.53 12.97 11.85
N ARG A 26 -3.04 13.88 11.02
CA ARG A 26 -3.75 15.07 11.48
C ARG A 26 -5.00 14.71 12.28
N ALA A 27 -5.65 13.61 11.91
CA ALA A 27 -6.83 13.11 12.63
C ALA A 27 -6.47 12.30 13.89
N GLY A 28 -5.20 12.12 14.20
CA GLY A 28 -4.75 11.48 15.44
C GLY A 28 -4.34 10.01 15.32
N ALA A 29 -4.40 9.42 14.13
CA ALA A 29 -4.04 8.02 13.94
C ALA A 29 -2.52 7.81 13.99
N LYS A 30 -2.12 6.59 14.36
CA LYS A 30 -0.76 6.08 14.12
C LYS A 30 -0.68 5.61 12.68
N VAL A 31 0.28 6.12 11.92
CA VAL A 31 0.38 5.82 10.49
C VAL A 31 1.68 5.07 10.20
N CYS A 32 1.56 3.94 9.53
CA CYS A 32 2.65 3.08 9.13
C CYS A 32 2.74 3.07 7.60
N VAL A 33 3.70 3.81 7.07
CA VAL A 33 3.95 3.88 5.62
C VAL A 33 4.92 2.78 5.21
N ILE A 34 4.66 2.14 4.07
CA ILE A 34 5.64 1.33 3.36
C ILE A 34 5.78 1.86 1.94
N ASP A 35 7.01 2.12 1.53
CA ASP A 35 7.35 2.68 0.22
C ASP A 35 8.77 2.26 -0.15
N LEU A 36 9.08 2.23 -1.46
CA LEU A 36 10.45 2.12 -1.95
C LEU A 36 11.28 3.35 -1.56
N LEU A 37 10.63 4.49 -1.45
CA LEU A 37 11.27 5.76 -1.13
C LEU A 37 11.45 5.91 0.38
N GLU A 38 12.43 6.72 0.74
CA GLU A 38 12.68 7.12 2.13
C GLU A 38 11.40 7.68 2.76
N ASN A 39 11.11 7.23 3.97
CA ASN A 39 9.93 7.66 4.73
C ASN A 39 10.19 7.42 6.23
N ASP A 40 9.25 7.82 7.06
CA ASP A 40 9.40 7.78 8.51
C ASP A 40 9.02 6.43 9.15
N TYR A 41 8.71 5.41 8.35
CA TYR A 41 8.33 4.12 8.94
C TYR A 41 9.06 2.92 8.31
N TYR A 42 8.79 2.58 7.04
CA TYR A 42 9.37 1.37 6.45
C TYR A 42 9.72 1.57 4.97
N VAL A 43 10.99 1.34 4.64
CA VAL A 43 11.47 1.36 3.25
C VAL A 43 11.61 -0.09 2.78
N GLY A 44 10.90 -0.44 1.72
CA GLY A 44 10.96 -1.79 1.17
C GLY A 44 10.14 -1.94 -0.09
N ASP A 45 10.46 -3.00 -0.85
CA ASP A 45 9.79 -3.32 -2.10
C ASP A 45 8.56 -4.19 -1.85
N LEU A 46 7.40 -3.68 -2.20
CA LEU A 46 6.13 -4.40 -2.07
C LEU A 46 6.04 -5.66 -2.92
N ALA A 47 6.91 -5.81 -3.92
CA ALA A 47 6.95 -7.02 -4.73
C ALA A 47 7.60 -8.21 -4.01
N ASP A 48 8.29 -7.97 -2.90
CA ASP A 48 8.98 -9.01 -2.14
C ASP A 48 8.12 -9.48 -0.96
N PRO A 49 7.66 -10.76 -0.96
CA PRO A 49 6.86 -11.29 0.15
C PRO A 49 7.54 -11.19 1.51
N ALA A 50 8.86 -11.36 1.57
CA ALA A 50 9.60 -11.26 2.83
C ALA A 50 9.53 -9.85 3.40
N VAL A 51 9.57 -8.83 2.54
CA VAL A 51 9.40 -7.43 2.95
C VAL A 51 8.02 -7.21 3.54
N LEU A 52 6.98 -7.73 2.90
CA LEU A 52 5.59 -7.61 3.38
C LEU A 52 5.43 -8.27 4.76
N GLU A 53 6.00 -9.46 4.94
CA GLU A 53 5.96 -10.18 6.21
C GLU A 53 6.67 -9.41 7.32
N ASN A 54 7.86 -8.88 7.04
CA ASN A 54 8.62 -8.11 8.02
C ASN A 54 7.92 -6.79 8.36
N PHE A 55 7.35 -6.13 7.37
CA PHE A 55 6.57 -4.91 7.58
C PHE A 55 5.35 -5.18 8.48
N ALA A 56 4.56 -6.18 8.15
CA ALA A 56 3.37 -6.52 8.94
C ALA A 56 3.75 -6.88 10.39
N ARG A 57 4.83 -7.64 10.56
CA ARG A 57 5.33 -7.99 11.90
C ARG A 57 5.71 -6.75 12.69
N ARG A 58 6.36 -5.78 12.05
CA ARG A 58 6.73 -4.52 12.71
C ARG A 58 5.50 -3.73 13.14
N VAL A 59 4.50 -3.61 12.27
CA VAL A 59 3.25 -2.89 12.61
C VAL A 59 2.58 -3.51 13.84
N ILE A 60 2.46 -4.83 13.84
CA ILE A 60 1.81 -5.55 14.95
C ILE A 60 2.64 -5.50 16.23
N ASN A 61 3.97 -5.56 16.13
CA ASN A 61 4.84 -5.39 17.30
C ASN A 61 4.74 -3.99 17.89
N ASP A 62 4.61 -2.96 17.05
CA ASP A 62 4.52 -1.57 17.52
C ASP A 62 3.14 -1.24 18.09
N TRP A 63 2.06 -1.74 17.50
CA TRP A 63 0.70 -1.27 17.80
C TRP A 63 -0.30 -2.35 18.18
N GLY A 64 -0.05 -3.60 17.87
CA GLY A 64 -0.87 -4.75 18.27
C GLY A 64 -2.13 -5.00 17.43
N HIS A 65 -2.55 -4.07 16.59
CA HIS A 65 -3.77 -4.17 15.78
C HIS A 65 -3.68 -3.29 14.55
N LEU A 66 -4.63 -3.47 13.64
CA LEU A 66 -4.78 -2.59 12.46
C LEU A 66 -6.25 -2.21 12.28
N ASP A 67 -6.49 -0.94 12.03
CA ASP A 67 -7.83 -0.41 11.76
C ASP A 67 -8.06 -0.09 10.29
N TYR A 68 -7.04 0.43 9.61
CA TYR A 68 -7.18 0.84 8.21
C TYR A 68 -6.00 0.38 7.38
N LEU A 69 -6.30 -0.29 6.26
CA LEU A 69 -5.30 -0.66 5.25
C LEU A 69 -5.63 0.09 3.96
N VAL A 70 -4.76 1.01 3.57
CA VAL A 70 -4.91 1.77 2.32
C VAL A 70 -3.90 1.26 1.30
N ASN A 71 -4.41 0.56 0.30
CA ASN A 71 -3.62 0.07 -0.82
C ASN A 71 -3.56 1.17 -1.90
N ASN A 72 -2.50 1.97 -1.85
CA ASN A 72 -2.29 3.11 -2.74
C ASN A 72 -1.10 2.94 -3.68
N ALA A 73 -0.12 2.10 -3.34
CA ALA A 73 1.08 1.94 -4.14
C ALA A 73 0.76 1.54 -5.58
N LEU A 74 1.38 2.23 -6.53
CA LEU A 74 1.25 1.94 -7.95
C LEU A 74 2.61 1.53 -8.51
N PRO A 75 2.67 0.49 -9.33
CA PRO A 75 3.87 0.19 -10.11
C PRO A 75 4.05 1.22 -11.23
N LEU A 76 5.25 1.32 -11.76
CA LEU A 76 5.47 2.05 -13.00
C LEU A 76 4.77 1.33 -14.14
N MET A 77 3.96 2.07 -14.88
CA MET A 77 3.22 1.56 -16.03
C MET A 77 3.98 1.89 -17.32
N LYS A 78 4.06 0.93 -18.21
CA LYS A 78 4.63 1.09 -19.56
C LYS A 78 3.62 0.67 -20.61
N GLY A 79 3.77 1.19 -21.83
CA GLY A 79 2.97 0.72 -22.96
C GLY A 79 3.28 -0.72 -23.32
N ILE A 80 2.30 -1.39 -23.94
CA ILE A 80 2.41 -2.82 -24.28
C ILE A 80 3.63 -3.13 -25.16
N SER A 81 4.04 -2.20 -26.01
CA SER A 81 5.19 -2.37 -26.92
C SER A 81 6.53 -2.33 -26.19
N GLU A 82 6.58 -1.77 -24.99
CA GLU A 82 7.82 -1.55 -24.25
C GLU A 82 7.89 -2.30 -22.92
N CYS A 83 6.77 -2.81 -22.44
CA CYS A 83 6.70 -3.53 -21.18
C CYS A 83 7.20 -4.96 -21.37
N SER A 84 8.24 -5.34 -20.64
CA SER A 84 8.71 -6.72 -20.64
C SER A 84 7.79 -7.62 -19.81
N TYR A 85 7.92 -8.92 -20.00
CA TYR A 85 7.20 -9.91 -19.18
C TYR A 85 7.53 -9.76 -17.69
N ASP A 86 8.80 -9.55 -17.36
CA ASP A 86 9.22 -9.37 -15.97
C ASP A 86 8.70 -8.07 -15.37
N GLU A 87 8.68 -6.99 -16.15
CA GLU A 87 8.11 -5.72 -15.71
C GLU A 87 6.60 -5.83 -15.46
N PHE A 88 5.89 -6.56 -16.30
CA PHE A 88 4.47 -6.83 -16.11
C PHE A 88 4.23 -7.66 -14.83
N ASN A 89 5.03 -8.72 -14.61
CA ASN A 89 4.95 -9.50 -13.39
C ASN A 89 5.25 -8.68 -12.14
N TYR A 90 6.22 -7.79 -12.22
CA TYR A 90 6.51 -6.87 -11.11
C TYR A 90 5.30 -5.98 -10.82
N ALA A 91 4.66 -5.44 -11.84
CA ALA A 91 3.46 -4.63 -11.68
C ALA A 91 2.33 -5.39 -10.98
N LEU A 92 2.13 -6.66 -11.33
CA LEU A 92 1.15 -7.52 -10.66
C LEU A 92 1.52 -7.79 -9.21
N ARG A 93 2.79 -7.98 -8.91
CA ARG A 93 3.24 -8.20 -7.52
C ARG A 93 2.98 -6.98 -6.65
N VAL A 94 3.21 -5.78 -7.15
CA VAL A 94 2.97 -4.54 -6.41
C VAL A 94 1.48 -4.22 -6.34
N GLY A 95 0.76 -4.32 -7.46
CA GLY A 95 -0.61 -3.84 -7.58
C GLY A 95 -1.68 -4.84 -7.17
N VAL A 96 -1.40 -6.13 -7.22
CA VAL A 96 -2.38 -7.20 -6.95
C VAL A 96 -1.93 -8.08 -5.79
N ASN A 97 -0.74 -8.67 -5.89
CA ASN A 97 -0.28 -9.63 -4.88
C ASN A 97 -0.04 -8.98 -3.53
N ALA A 98 0.55 -7.78 -3.49
CA ALA A 98 0.83 -7.10 -2.24
C ALA A 98 -0.45 -6.74 -1.47
N PRO A 99 -1.49 -6.13 -2.08
CA PRO A 99 -2.76 -5.91 -1.38
C PRO A 99 -3.38 -7.20 -0.83
N PHE A 100 -3.37 -8.27 -1.61
CA PHE A 100 -3.84 -9.58 -1.14
C PHE A 100 -3.04 -10.07 0.06
N TYR A 101 -1.72 -10.06 -0.05
CA TYR A 101 -0.86 -10.63 0.99
C TYR A 101 -0.86 -9.81 2.28
N LEU A 102 -0.86 -8.49 2.18
CA LEU A 102 -1.01 -7.62 3.35
C LEU A 102 -2.35 -7.85 4.05
N THR A 103 -3.43 -7.99 3.30
CA THR A 103 -4.74 -8.34 3.87
C THR A 103 -4.67 -9.66 4.63
N LYS A 104 -4.05 -10.68 4.03
CA LYS A 104 -3.88 -11.99 4.67
C LYS A 104 -3.05 -11.89 5.95
N LEU A 105 -1.94 -11.17 5.91
CA LEU A 105 -1.04 -11.00 7.07
C LEU A 105 -1.70 -10.26 8.21
N PHE A 106 -2.52 -9.24 7.92
CA PHE A 106 -3.20 -8.45 8.94
C PHE A 106 -4.54 -9.05 9.38
N LEU A 107 -5.06 -10.03 8.68
CA LEU A 107 -6.41 -10.57 8.95
C LEU A 107 -6.65 -10.93 10.42
N PRO A 108 -5.72 -11.61 11.13
CA PRO A 108 -5.92 -11.92 12.54
C PRO A 108 -5.88 -10.70 13.47
N HIS A 109 -5.45 -9.56 12.96
CA HIS A 109 -5.15 -8.36 13.76
C HIS A 109 -6.07 -7.18 13.47
N PHE A 110 -7.01 -7.32 12.54
CA PHE A 110 -7.98 -6.26 12.28
C PHE A 110 -8.91 -6.07 13.47
N SER A 111 -9.04 -4.81 13.89
CA SER A 111 -9.99 -4.43 14.92
C SER A 111 -11.43 -4.52 14.40
N PRO A 112 -12.44 -4.70 15.28
CA PRO A 112 -13.83 -4.57 14.86
C PRO A 112 -14.08 -3.21 14.20
N GLY A 113 -14.73 -3.22 13.02
CA GLY A 113 -14.97 -2.01 12.23
C GLY A 113 -13.81 -1.57 11.37
N ALA A 114 -12.76 -2.38 11.23
CA ALA A 114 -11.64 -2.10 10.34
C ALA A 114 -12.09 -1.97 8.89
N ALA A 115 -11.34 -1.20 8.10
CA ALA A 115 -11.65 -0.98 6.69
C ALA A 115 -10.40 -1.12 5.82
N ILE A 116 -10.62 -1.63 4.62
CA ILE A 116 -9.62 -1.71 3.55
C ILE A 116 -10.07 -0.77 2.44
N VAL A 117 -9.16 0.11 2.02
CA VAL A 117 -9.40 1.05 0.92
C VAL A 117 -8.41 0.76 -0.20
N ASN A 118 -8.94 0.51 -1.39
CA ASN A 118 -8.13 0.34 -2.58
C ASN A 118 -8.27 1.58 -3.45
N ILE A 119 -7.15 2.26 -3.71
CA ILE A 119 -7.15 3.44 -4.56
C ILE A 119 -7.20 2.97 -6.01
N SER A 120 -8.25 3.36 -6.70
CA SER A 120 -8.49 3.06 -8.10
C SER A 120 -8.21 4.28 -8.98
N SER A 121 -8.48 4.16 -10.26
CA SER A 121 -8.30 5.22 -11.25
C SER A 121 -9.44 5.19 -12.25
N SER A 122 -9.75 6.34 -12.84
CA SER A 122 -10.65 6.41 -13.99
C SER A 122 -10.13 5.64 -15.21
N ARG A 123 -8.85 5.25 -15.18
CA ARG A 123 -8.24 4.40 -16.21
C ARG A 123 -8.74 2.96 -16.20
N ASP A 124 -9.55 2.57 -15.24
CA ASP A 124 -10.26 1.29 -15.28
C ASP A 124 -11.21 1.19 -16.48
N ARG A 125 -11.59 2.33 -17.07
CA ARG A 125 -12.52 2.44 -18.20
C ARG A 125 -11.93 3.11 -19.43
N MET A 126 -10.75 3.72 -19.29
CA MET A 126 -10.10 4.47 -20.37
C MET A 126 -8.60 4.22 -20.34
N SER A 127 -8.05 3.78 -21.45
CA SER A 127 -6.60 3.69 -21.61
C SER A 127 -6.02 5.04 -22.06
N GLN A 128 -4.77 5.24 -21.74
CA GLN A 128 -3.96 6.34 -22.26
C GLN A 128 -2.76 5.77 -23.00
N PRO A 129 -2.21 6.48 -23.99
CA PRO A 129 -1.02 6.02 -24.67
C PRO A 129 0.10 5.64 -23.70
N GLN A 130 0.74 4.51 -23.95
CA GLN A 130 1.87 3.98 -23.17
C GLN A 130 1.57 3.58 -21.72
N THR A 131 0.31 3.27 -21.41
CA THR A 131 -0.10 2.77 -20.10
C THR A 131 -1.02 1.56 -20.21
N GLU A 132 -0.96 0.83 -21.32
CA GLU A 132 -1.86 -0.29 -21.63
C GLU A 132 -1.45 -1.62 -20.98
N SER A 133 -0.27 -1.67 -20.36
CA SER A 133 0.22 -2.89 -19.70
C SER A 133 -0.26 -3.02 -18.26
#